data_0d0d27f74275680058ef4d7645221e75
#
_entry.id   0d0d27f74275680058ef4d7645221e75
#
_cell.length_a   1.000
_cell.length_b   1.000
_cell.length_c   1.000
_cell.angle_alpha   90.00
_cell.angle_beta   90.00
_cell.angle_gamma   90.00
#
_symmetry.space_group_name_H-M   'P 1'
#
loop_
_entity.id
_entity.type
_entity.pdbx_description
1 polymer ?
#
loop_
_entity_poly.entity_id
_entity_poly.type
_entity_poly.pdbx_seq_one_letter_code
_entity_poly.pdbx_strand_id
1 'polypeptide(L)'
;TGYRCIRADDINHSGMIDFHMYRMLLIADLVIADISTTNANALYELGIRHALKNKTTIILSEDKTPLHFDLNHIATIQYEHSGEDITSTESKRMIARLTAVIQDATAGNDPDSPVYTFLPKLKMPVLDQEEVEAIIAEAQSIENTWSTLLGDAERFIKNSEFGKAKIKFEEALKLNPNDSYLIQRLTLATYKDEQP
;
A
#
# COMPACT_ATOMS: atom_id res chain seq x y z
N THR A 1 14.80 -1.91 -9.94
CA THR A 1 14.18 -3.25 -10.08
C THR A 1 13.17 -3.31 -11.22
N GLY A 2 12.66 -2.17 -11.73
CA GLY A 2 11.65 -2.14 -12.80
C GLY A 2 10.21 -2.41 -12.33
N TYR A 3 9.97 -2.61 -11.03
CA TYR A 3 8.62 -2.74 -10.48
C TYR A 3 7.95 -1.36 -10.33
N ARG A 4 6.66 -1.31 -10.65
CA ARG A 4 5.79 -0.21 -10.26
C ARG A 4 5.30 -0.49 -8.84
N CYS A 5 5.51 0.45 -7.93
CA CYS A 5 5.01 0.36 -6.56
C CYS A 5 3.67 1.09 -6.46
N ILE A 6 2.68 0.45 -5.84
CA ILE A 6 1.36 1.01 -5.54
C ILE A 6 1.17 0.83 -4.03
N ARG A 7 0.77 1.88 -3.33
CA ARG A 7 0.43 1.80 -1.91
C ARG A 7 -1.03 1.38 -1.76
N ALA A 8 -1.30 0.54 -0.77
CA ALA A 8 -2.66 0.06 -0.52
C ALA A 8 -3.61 1.19 -0.10
N ASP A 9 -3.12 2.18 0.64
CA ASP A 9 -3.87 3.36 1.05
C ASP A 9 -4.18 4.32 -0.11
N ASP A 10 -3.46 4.23 -1.24
CA ASP A 10 -3.76 4.98 -2.46
C ASP A 10 -4.93 4.36 -3.26
N ILE A 11 -5.39 3.16 -2.89
CA ILE A 11 -6.44 2.39 -3.62
C ILE A 11 -7.85 2.67 -3.08
N ASN A 12 -8.01 3.57 -2.13
CA ASN A 12 -9.27 3.80 -1.43
C ASN A 12 -10.36 4.44 -2.31
N HIS A 13 -11.54 3.78 -2.36
CA HIS A 13 -12.75 4.26 -3.03
C HIS A 13 -13.98 4.27 -2.12
N SER A 14 -14.88 5.21 -2.40
CA SER A 14 -16.15 5.41 -1.69
C SER A 14 -17.26 4.39 -2.00
N GLY A 15 -16.91 3.22 -2.52
CA GLY A 15 -17.87 2.13 -2.72
C GLY A 15 -17.13 0.82 -2.68
N MET A 16 -17.52 -0.14 -1.89
CA MET A 16 -16.87 -1.45 -1.70
C MET A 16 -15.33 -1.41 -1.80
N ILE A 17 -14.69 -0.68 -0.89
CA ILE A 17 -13.23 -0.54 -0.73
C ILE A 17 -12.53 -1.90 -0.85
N ASP A 18 -13.16 -2.93 -0.31
CA ASP A 18 -12.60 -4.28 -0.25
C ASP A 18 -12.40 -4.93 -1.64
N PHE A 19 -13.24 -4.62 -2.62
CA PHE A 19 -13.22 -5.33 -3.90
C PHE A 19 -11.94 -5.06 -4.72
N HIS A 20 -11.49 -3.81 -4.77
CA HIS A 20 -10.24 -3.46 -5.46
C HIS A 20 -9.02 -3.99 -4.72
N MET A 21 -9.01 -3.88 -3.41
CA MET A 21 -7.94 -4.37 -2.56
C MET A 21 -7.74 -5.88 -2.75
N TYR A 22 -8.80 -6.69 -2.72
CA TYR A 22 -8.69 -8.13 -2.94
C TYR A 22 -8.13 -8.48 -4.32
N ARG A 23 -8.60 -7.78 -5.35
CA ARG A 23 -8.09 -7.97 -6.71
C ARG A 23 -6.61 -7.60 -6.82
N MET A 24 -6.21 -6.47 -6.27
CA MET A 24 -4.79 -6.06 -6.26
C MET A 24 -3.92 -7.03 -5.48
N LEU A 25 -4.37 -7.52 -4.32
CA LEU A 25 -3.66 -8.57 -3.57
C LEU A 25 -3.52 -9.87 -4.37
N LEU A 26 -4.49 -10.19 -5.23
CA LEU A 26 -4.43 -11.38 -6.10
C LEU A 26 -3.48 -11.18 -7.28
N ILE A 27 -3.52 -10.03 -7.98
CA ILE A 27 -2.77 -9.84 -9.23
C ILE A 27 -1.35 -9.30 -9.03
N ALA A 28 -1.06 -8.63 -7.91
CA ALA A 28 0.27 -8.08 -7.66
C ALA A 28 1.35 -9.16 -7.74
N ASP A 29 2.42 -8.89 -8.50
CA ASP A 29 3.57 -9.79 -8.64
C ASP A 29 4.29 -9.99 -7.30
N LEU A 30 4.32 -8.92 -6.48
CA LEU A 30 4.95 -8.89 -5.18
C LEU A 30 4.14 -8.01 -4.24
N VAL A 31 3.97 -8.44 -3.00
CA VAL A 31 3.37 -7.64 -1.92
C VAL A 31 4.37 -7.47 -0.80
N ILE A 32 4.52 -6.23 -0.32
CA ILE A 32 5.28 -5.91 0.89
C ILE A 32 4.27 -5.43 1.93
N ALA A 33 4.18 -6.15 3.04
CA ALA A 33 3.30 -5.83 4.16
C ALA A 33 4.13 -5.36 5.35
N ASP A 34 3.96 -4.11 5.75
CA ASP A 34 4.54 -3.60 6.99
C ASP A 34 3.52 -3.74 8.13
N ILE A 35 3.90 -4.54 9.13
CA ILE A 35 3.04 -4.85 10.28
C ILE A 35 3.49 -4.17 11.58
N SER A 36 4.38 -3.18 11.49
CA SER A 36 5.02 -2.51 12.63
C SER A 36 4.04 -1.92 13.66
N THR A 37 2.95 -1.34 13.20
CA THR A 37 1.96 -0.70 14.07
C THR A 37 0.87 -1.67 14.55
N THR A 38 1.01 -2.96 14.27
CA THR A 38 -0.06 -3.96 14.52
C THR A 38 -1.41 -3.55 13.93
N ASN A 39 -1.38 -2.83 12.80
CA ASN A 39 -2.58 -2.37 12.12
C ASN A 39 -3.43 -3.57 11.71
N ALA A 40 -4.65 -3.64 12.25
CA ALA A 40 -5.57 -4.76 11.99
C ALA A 40 -5.89 -4.91 10.49
N ASN A 41 -5.95 -3.83 9.72
CA ASN A 41 -6.18 -3.88 8.28
C ASN A 41 -4.99 -4.51 7.55
N ALA A 42 -3.76 -4.10 7.87
CA ALA A 42 -2.55 -4.68 7.27
C ALA A 42 -2.42 -6.18 7.57
N LEU A 43 -2.77 -6.59 8.80
CA LEU A 43 -2.79 -8.02 9.18
C LEU A 43 -3.88 -8.80 8.44
N TYR A 44 -5.05 -8.21 8.27
CA TYR A 44 -6.16 -8.81 7.53
C TYR A 44 -5.81 -8.97 6.04
N GLU A 45 -5.26 -7.94 5.41
CA GLU A 45 -4.79 -7.94 4.01
C GLU A 45 -3.67 -8.95 3.80
N LEU A 46 -2.72 -9.05 4.74
CA LEU A 46 -1.66 -10.06 4.72
C LEU A 46 -2.24 -11.47 4.75
N GLY A 47 -3.22 -11.73 5.62
CA GLY A 47 -3.91 -13.03 5.69
C GLY A 47 -4.61 -13.37 4.38
N ILE A 48 -5.29 -12.40 3.75
CA ILE A 48 -5.92 -12.57 2.44
C ILE A 48 -4.85 -12.84 1.37
N ARG A 49 -3.77 -12.05 1.34
CA ARG A 49 -2.67 -12.29 0.38
C ARG A 49 -2.12 -13.70 0.49
N HIS A 50 -1.88 -14.19 1.70
CA HIS A 50 -1.42 -15.56 1.94
C HIS A 50 -2.42 -16.63 1.45
N ALA A 51 -3.72 -16.36 1.50
CA ALA A 51 -4.74 -17.26 0.98
C ALA A 51 -4.84 -17.23 -0.56
N LEU A 52 -4.58 -16.08 -1.18
CA LEU A 52 -4.70 -15.87 -2.63
C LEU A 52 -3.45 -16.23 -3.42
N LYS A 53 -2.26 -16.10 -2.81
CA LYS A 53 -0.97 -16.36 -3.47
C LYS A 53 -0.08 -17.26 -2.63
N ASN A 54 0.62 -18.14 -3.31
CA ASN A 54 1.53 -19.07 -2.65
C ASN A 54 2.91 -18.48 -2.38
N LYS A 55 3.30 -17.41 -3.07
CA LYS A 55 4.63 -16.79 -2.95
C LYS A 55 4.63 -15.30 -3.27
N THR A 56 5.80 -14.69 -3.11
CA THR A 56 6.09 -13.28 -3.37
C THR A 56 5.37 -12.32 -2.39
N THR A 57 5.40 -12.72 -1.10
CA THR A 57 4.88 -11.88 0.00
C THR A 57 6.01 -11.63 1.00
N ILE A 58 6.41 -10.38 1.16
CA ILE A 58 7.48 -9.96 2.07
C ILE A 58 6.87 -9.21 3.24
N ILE A 59 7.23 -9.61 4.45
CA ILE A 59 6.73 -8.98 5.67
C ILE A 59 7.85 -8.13 6.28
N LEU A 60 7.51 -6.89 6.60
CA LEU A 60 8.36 -5.96 7.34
C LEU A 60 7.80 -5.73 8.74
N SER A 61 8.67 -5.46 9.68
CA SER A 61 8.32 -5.02 11.02
C SER A 61 9.41 -4.15 11.60
N GLU A 62 9.03 -3.12 12.33
CA GLU A 62 9.95 -2.41 13.22
C GLU A 62 10.51 -3.39 14.28
N ASP A 63 11.79 -3.27 14.61
CA ASP A 63 12.51 -4.17 15.52
C ASP A 63 11.91 -4.23 16.94
N LYS A 64 11.28 -3.15 17.38
CA LYS A 64 10.64 -3.03 18.69
C LYS A 64 9.19 -3.51 18.73
N THR A 65 8.61 -3.84 17.59
CA THR A 65 7.22 -4.30 17.52
C THR A 65 7.12 -5.76 17.98
N PRO A 66 6.37 -6.07 19.02
CA PRO A 66 6.12 -7.46 19.40
C PRO A 66 5.34 -8.17 18.30
N LEU A 67 5.93 -9.20 17.70
CA LEU A 67 5.21 -10.01 16.73
C LEU A 67 4.14 -10.86 17.43
N HIS A 68 2.95 -10.92 16.84
CA HIS A 68 1.92 -11.83 17.29
C HIS A 68 2.39 -13.30 17.16
N PHE A 69 1.92 -14.15 18.07
CA PHE A 69 2.36 -15.55 18.15
C PHE A 69 2.31 -16.26 16.79
N ASP A 70 1.22 -16.12 16.05
CA ASP A 70 1.04 -16.78 14.77
C ASP A 70 1.95 -16.25 13.64
N LEU A 71 2.53 -15.06 13.82
CA LEU A 71 3.46 -14.44 12.87
C LEU A 71 4.92 -14.76 13.17
N ASN A 72 5.25 -15.22 14.38
CA ASN A 72 6.62 -15.55 14.78
C ASN A 72 7.25 -16.68 13.94
N HIS A 73 6.44 -17.46 13.23
CA HIS A 73 6.89 -18.55 12.38
C HIS A 73 7.11 -18.14 10.92
N ILE A 74 6.78 -16.89 10.58
CA ILE A 74 6.89 -16.37 9.21
C ILE A 74 8.12 -15.47 9.13
N ALA A 75 8.89 -15.64 8.05
CA ALA A 75 10.07 -14.82 7.81
C ALA A 75 9.70 -13.33 7.72
N THR A 76 10.16 -12.55 8.69
CA THR A 76 9.90 -11.12 8.78
C THR A 76 11.23 -10.36 8.74
N ILE A 77 11.31 -9.32 7.91
CA ILE A 77 12.48 -8.44 7.86
C ILE A 77 12.28 -7.32 8.85
N GLN A 78 13.16 -7.23 9.83
CA GLN A 78 13.12 -6.18 10.83
C GLN A 78 13.97 -4.98 10.43
N TYR A 79 13.46 -3.77 10.75
CA TYR A 79 14.17 -2.52 10.57
C TYR A 79 14.13 -1.67 11.84
N GLU A 80 15.17 -0.83 12.01
CA GLU A 80 15.28 0.07 13.13
C GLU A 80 14.60 1.41 12.83
N HIS A 81 13.72 1.82 13.75
CA HIS A 81 13.07 3.13 13.73
C HIS A 81 13.44 3.89 15.02
N SER A 82 14.12 5.03 14.87
CA SER A 82 14.66 5.78 16.01
C SER A 82 13.85 7.04 16.35
N GLY A 83 12.54 6.89 16.57
CA GLY A 83 11.65 7.99 16.94
C GLY A 83 10.87 8.55 15.76
N GLU A 84 11.27 9.69 15.19
CA GLU A 84 10.50 10.33 14.11
C GLU A 84 10.88 9.84 12.71
N ASP A 85 12.10 9.31 12.52
CA ASP A 85 12.64 8.95 11.22
C ASP A 85 13.49 7.68 11.22
N ILE A 86 13.62 7.08 10.03
CA ILE A 86 14.58 6.02 9.75
C ILE A 86 15.94 6.65 9.37
N THR A 87 17.01 6.25 10.05
CA THR A 87 18.34 6.81 9.76
C THR A 87 18.80 6.50 8.32
N SER A 88 19.61 7.39 7.74
CA SER A 88 20.19 7.17 6.39
C SER A 88 20.97 5.86 6.28
N THR A 89 21.63 5.41 7.36
CA THR A 89 22.34 4.14 7.40
C THR A 89 21.37 2.97 7.34
N GLU A 90 20.32 3.01 8.13
CA GLU A 90 19.28 1.99 8.16
C GLU A 90 18.52 1.91 6.83
N SER A 91 18.18 3.06 6.26
CA SER A 91 17.55 3.13 4.93
C SER A 91 18.40 2.42 3.86
N LYS A 92 19.72 2.66 3.83
CA LYS A 92 20.62 1.98 2.90
C LYS A 92 20.69 0.46 3.15
N ARG A 93 20.74 0.06 4.43
CA ARG A 93 20.72 -1.36 4.82
C ARG A 93 19.45 -2.03 4.34
N MET A 94 18.30 -1.40 4.58
CA MET A 94 16.99 -1.93 4.19
C MET A 94 16.82 -2.01 2.67
N ILE A 95 17.26 -1.00 1.91
CA ILE A 95 17.23 -1.04 0.44
C ILE A 95 18.03 -2.25 -0.07
N ALA A 96 19.24 -2.47 0.44
CA ALA A 96 20.06 -3.61 0.05
C ALA A 96 19.40 -4.94 0.43
N ARG A 97 18.87 -5.04 1.65
CA ARG A 97 18.20 -6.25 2.14
C ARG A 97 16.94 -6.58 1.35
N LEU A 98 16.06 -5.59 1.14
CA LEU A 98 14.84 -5.76 0.35
C LEU A 98 15.15 -6.14 -1.10
N THR A 99 16.16 -5.52 -1.72
CA THR A 99 16.56 -5.88 -3.08
C THR A 99 16.95 -7.35 -3.18
N ALA A 100 17.75 -7.84 -2.25
CA ALA A 100 18.14 -9.25 -2.23
C ALA A 100 16.94 -10.19 -2.01
N VAL A 101 16.09 -9.88 -1.03
CA VAL A 101 14.92 -10.71 -0.74
C VAL A 101 13.90 -10.71 -1.88
N ILE A 102 13.69 -9.57 -2.54
CA ILE A 102 12.84 -9.50 -3.74
C ILE A 102 13.38 -10.41 -4.85
N GLN A 103 14.69 -10.37 -5.10
CA GLN A 103 15.32 -11.23 -6.09
C GLN A 103 15.16 -12.71 -5.75
N ASP A 104 15.39 -13.09 -4.50
CA ASP A 104 15.21 -14.48 -4.04
C ASP A 104 13.75 -14.93 -4.14
N ALA A 105 12.80 -14.14 -3.65
CA ALA A 105 11.38 -14.47 -3.66
C ALA A 105 10.81 -14.61 -5.09
N THR A 106 11.32 -13.82 -6.03
CA THR A 106 10.88 -13.87 -7.43
C THR A 106 11.55 -14.96 -8.23
N ALA A 107 12.78 -15.34 -7.91
CA ALA A 107 13.50 -16.44 -8.55
C ALA A 107 13.13 -17.82 -8.00
N GLY A 108 12.77 -17.89 -6.71
CA GLY A 108 12.43 -19.13 -6.02
C GLY A 108 11.09 -19.71 -6.46
N ASN A 109 10.92 -21.04 -6.25
CA ASN A 109 9.66 -21.74 -6.49
C ASN A 109 8.95 -22.20 -5.22
N ASP A 110 9.63 -22.11 -4.09
CA ASP A 110 9.05 -22.52 -2.81
C ASP A 110 7.99 -21.51 -2.33
N PRO A 111 6.90 -21.98 -1.72
CA PRO A 111 5.89 -21.09 -1.18
C PRO A 111 6.42 -20.34 0.03
N ASP A 112 6.18 -19.04 0.09
CA ASP A 112 6.40 -18.20 1.29
C ASP A 112 5.11 -18.02 2.10
N SER A 113 3.98 -18.41 1.54
CA SER A 113 2.69 -18.40 2.23
C SER A 113 2.55 -19.60 3.18
N PRO A 114 2.26 -19.38 4.48
CA PRO A 114 1.98 -20.46 5.40
C PRO A 114 0.76 -21.30 4.96
N VAL A 115 -0.23 -20.70 4.32
CA VAL A 115 -1.41 -21.40 3.82
C VAL A 115 -1.02 -22.51 2.85
N TYR A 116 -0.18 -22.23 1.87
CA TYR A 116 0.25 -23.22 0.88
C TYR A 116 1.34 -24.16 1.39
N THR A 117 2.10 -23.72 2.39
CA THR A 117 3.05 -24.59 3.09
C THR A 117 2.33 -25.71 3.85
N PHE A 118 1.26 -25.35 4.59
CA PHE A 118 0.49 -26.34 5.36
C PHE A 118 -0.60 -27.05 4.53
N LEU A 119 -1.07 -26.42 3.45
CA LEU A 119 -2.09 -26.97 2.56
C LEU A 119 -1.58 -27.09 1.11
N PRO A 120 -0.56 -27.95 0.85
CA PRO A 120 0.13 -27.98 -0.46
C PRO A 120 -0.75 -28.41 -1.64
N LYS A 121 -1.95 -28.93 -1.39
CA LYS A 121 -2.93 -29.31 -2.42
C LYS A 121 -3.93 -28.19 -2.76
N LEU A 122 -3.88 -27.08 -2.01
CA LEU A 122 -4.74 -25.92 -2.29
C LEU A 122 -4.38 -25.32 -3.64
N LYS A 123 -5.39 -25.04 -4.45
CA LYS A 123 -5.21 -24.37 -5.73
C LYS A 123 -5.39 -22.87 -5.57
N MET A 124 -4.45 -22.10 -6.12
CA MET A 124 -4.60 -20.64 -6.18
C MET A 124 -5.78 -20.26 -7.07
N PRO A 125 -6.50 -19.16 -6.74
CA PRO A 125 -7.42 -18.52 -7.67
C PRO A 125 -6.68 -18.09 -8.93
N VAL A 126 -7.30 -18.30 -10.07
CA VAL A 126 -6.75 -17.89 -11.37
C VAL A 126 -7.77 -16.95 -12.01
N LEU A 127 -7.31 -15.77 -12.40
CA LEU A 127 -8.07 -14.84 -13.24
C LEU A 127 -7.62 -15.04 -14.68
N ASP A 128 -8.51 -14.82 -15.63
CA ASP A 128 -8.13 -14.77 -17.02
C ASP A 128 -7.43 -13.44 -17.35
N GLN A 129 -6.84 -13.37 -18.55
CA GLN A 129 -6.04 -12.20 -18.94
C GLN A 129 -6.91 -10.94 -19.06
N GLU A 130 -8.14 -11.05 -19.52
CA GLU A 130 -9.05 -9.92 -19.68
C GLU A 130 -9.44 -9.34 -18.31
N GLU A 131 -9.70 -10.21 -17.33
CA GLU A 131 -9.98 -9.80 -15.95
C GLU A 131 -8.77 -9.07 -15.33
N VAL A 132 -7.55 -9.57 -15.53
CA VAL A 132 -6.32 -8.94 -15.02
C VAL A 132 -6.12 -7.57 -15.67
N GLU A 133 -6.25 -7.47 -16.99
CA GLU A 133 -6.10 -6.21 -17.73
C GLU A 133 -7.15 -5.17 -17.29
N ALA A 134 -8.39 -5.58 -17.07
CA ALA A 134 -9.45 -4.70 -16.57
C ALA A 134 -9.12 -4.15 -15.16
N ILE A 135 -8.62 -4.98 -14.26
CA ILE A 135 -8.22 -4.56 -12.90
C ILE A 135 -7.08 -3.54 -12.96
N ILE A 136 -6.07 -3.81 -13.79
CA ILE A 136 -4.93 -2.91 -13.96
C ILE A 136 -5.37 -1.57 -14.55
N ALA A 137 -6.22 -1.59 -15.58
CA ALA A 137 -6.72 -0.36 -16.21
C ALA A 137 -7.53 0.50 -15.23
N GLU A 138 -8.36 -0.14 -14.43
CA GLU A 138 -9.16 0.52 -13.40
C GLU A 138 -8.25 1.16 -12.33
N ALA A 139 -7.28 0.43 -11.78
CA ALA A 139 -6.32 0.95 -10.83
C ALA A 139 -5.52 2.15 -11.38
N GLN A 140 -5.10 2.08 -12.65
CA GLN A 140 -4.40 3.17 -13.33
C GLN A 140 -5.27 4.41 -13.52
N SER A 141 -6.55 4.23 -13.87
CA SER A 141 -7.50 5.34 -14.04
C SER A 141 -7.67 6.12 -12.74
N ILE A 142 -7.74 5.41 -11.65
CA ILE A 142 -7.88 5.97 -10.31
C ILE A 142 -6.65 6.77 -9.89
N GLU A 143 -5.47 6.17 -10.02
CA GLU A 143 -4.20 6.82 -9.71
C GLU A 143 -4.01 8.10 -10.53
N ASN A 144 -4.35 8.06 -11.83
CA ASN A 144 -4.28 9.24 -12.69
C ASN A 144 -5.25 10.35 -12.25
N THR A 145 -6.47 9.97 -11.87
CA THR A 145 -7.48 10.91 -11.37
C THR A 145 -7.03 11.56 -10.07
N TRP A 146 -6.57 10.77 -9.12
CA TRP A 146 -6.07 11.25 -7.82
C TRP A 146 -4.87 12.20 -8.00
N SER A 147 -3.88 11.78 -8.79
CA SER A 147 -2.68 12.59 -9.08
C SER A 147 -3.02 13.92 -9.75
N THR A 148 -4.00 13.93 -10.65
CA THR A 148 -4.49 15.15 -11.31
C THR A 148 -5.17 16.08 -10.31
N LEU A 149 -6.07 15.57 -9.48
CA LEU A 149 -6.77 16.35 -8.46
C LEU A 149 -5.81 16.98 -7.47
N LEU A 150 -4.82 16.20 -6.99
CA LEU A 150 -3.79 16.67 -6.08
C LEU A 150 -2.92 17.77 -6.72
N GLY A 151 -2.46 17.55 -7.95
CA GLY A 151 -1.67 18.51 -8.69
C GLY A 151 -2.41 19.84 -8.92
N ASP A 152 -3.69 19.77 -9.27
CA ASP A 152 -4.54 20.95 -9.42
C ASP A 152 -4.76 21.68 -8.09
N ALA A 153 -5.03 20.95 -7.01
CA ALA A 153 -5.21 21.53 -5.68
C ALA A 153 -3.95 22.27 -5.21
N GLU A 154 -2.77 21.65 -5.33
CA GLU A 154 -1.50 22.28 -4.95
C GLU A 154 -1.18 23.49 -5.81
N ARG A 155 -1.49 23.47 -7.10
CA ARG A 155 -1.38 24.64 -7.98
C ARG A 155 -2.27 25.79 -7.51
N PHE A 156 -3.51 25.53 -7.12
CA PHE A 156 -4.42 26.53 -6.57
C PHE A 156 -3.92 27.10 -5.25
N ILE A 157 -3.38 26.28 -4.36
CA ILE A 157 -2.72 26.76 -3.13
C ILE A 157 -1.60 27.76 -3.47
N LYS A 158 -0.71 27.38 -4.42
CA LYS A 158 0.41 28.23 -4.84
C LYS A 158 -0.05 29.57 -5.41
N ASN A 159 -1.19 29.59 -6.08
CA ASN A 159 -1.78 30.80 -6.65
C ASN A 159 -2.68 31.57 -5.67
N SER A 160 -2.76 31.14 -4.40
CA SER A 160 -3.65 31.72 -3.38
C SER A 160 -5.15 31.64 -3.73
N GLU A 161 -5.53 30.69 -4.57
CA GLU A 161 -6.92 30.40 -4.97
C GLU A 161 -7.53 29.34 -4.03
N PHE A 162 -7.60 29.65 -2.73
CA PHE A 162 -7.87 28.69 -1.67
C PHE A 162 -9.23 28.00 -1.79
N GLY A 163 -10.29 28.72 -2.20
CA GLY A 163 -11.60 28.12 -2.44
C GLY A 163 -11.61 27.05 -3.54
N LYS A 164 -10.82 27.24 -4.61
CA LYS A 164 -10.67 26.24 -5.66
C LYS A 164 -9.84 25.03 -5.18
N ALA A 165 -8.78 25.30 -4.41
CA ALA A 165 -7.97 24.25 -3.82
C ALA A 165 -8.79 23.34 -2.89
N LYS A 166 -9.65 23.95 -2.04
CA LYS A 166 -10.58 23.25 -1.15
C LYS A 166 -11.44 22.26 -1.92
N ILE A 167 -12.08 22.68 -3.01
CA ILE A 167 -12.92 21.81 -3.85
C ILE A 167 -12.11 20.61 -4.37
N LYS A 168 -10.89 20.83 -4.85
CA LYS A 168 -10.04 19.75 -5.37
C LYS A 168 -9.55 18.79 -4.29
N PHE A 169 -9.23 19.28 -3.10
CA PHE A 169 -8.92 18.39 -1.96
C PHE A 169 -10.14 17.61 -1.49
N GLU A 170 -11.34 18.19 -1.49
CA GLU A 170 -12.59 17.49 -1.19
C GLU A 170 -12.89 16.39 -2.22
N GLU A 171 -12.65 16.65 -3.51
CA GLU A 171 -12.77 15.66 -4.57
C GLU A 171 -11.74 14.52 -4.40
N ALA A 172 -10.50 14.86 -4.08
CA ALA A 172 -9.45 13.87 -3.82
C ALA A 172 -9.74 13.02 -2.57
N LEU A 173 -10.28 13.63 -1.50
CA LEU A 173 -10.70 12.92 -0.28
C LEU A 173 -11.86 11.96 -0.50
N LYS A 174 -12.70 12.15 -1.52
CA LYS A 174 -13.71 11.14 -1.89
C LYS A 174 -13.07 9.86 -2.43
N LEU A 175 -11.89 9.98 -3.05
CA LEU A 175 -11.11 8.85 -3.55
C LEU A 175 -10.27 8.21 -2.44
N ASN A 176 -9.81 8.99 -1.46
CA ASN A 176 -9.05 8.50 -0.31
C ASN A 176 -9.46 9.24 0.99
N PRO A 177 -10.54 8.81 1.66
CA PRO A 177 -11.12 9.55 2.79
C PRO A 177 -10.23 9.64 4.04
N ASN A 178 -9.27 8.74 4.19
CA ASN A 178 -8.42 8.64 5.38
C ASN A 178 -6.99 9.17 5.15
N ASP A 179 -6.75 9.81 4.01
CA ASP A 179 -5.44 10.38 3.71
C ASP A 179 -5.16 11.58 4.61
N SER A 180 -4.21 11.39 5.53
CA SER A 180 -3.84 12.42 6.51
C SER A 180 -3.25 13.68 5.87
N TYR A 181 -2.53 13.53 4.75
CA TYR A 181 -1.99 14.66 3.99
C TYR A 181 -3.12 15.49 3.37
N LEU A 182 -4.09 14.83 2.69
CA LEU A 182 -5.24 15.53 2.10
C LEU A 182 -6.09 16.23 3.16
N ILE A 183 -6.33 15.58 4.31
CA ILE A 183 -7.08 16.17 5.44
C ILE A 183 -6.36 17.43 5.93
N GLN A 184 -5.05 17.37 6.15
CA GLN A 184 -4.25 18.50 6.57
C GLN A 184 -4.27 19.65 5.55
N ARG A 185 -4.14 19.31 4.27
CA ARG A 185 -4.15 20.30 3.17
C ARG A 185 -5.53 20.95 2.99
N LEU A 186 -6.60 20.17 3.11
CA LEU A 186 -7.97 20.70 3.09
C LEU A 186 -8.21 21.64 4.26
N THR A 187 -7.77 21.28 5.46
CA THR A 187 -7.89 22.13 6.65
C THR A 187 -7.15 23.46 6.42
N LEU A 188 -5.93 23.43 5.88
CA LEU A 188 -5.17 24.63 5.54
C LEU A 188 -5.88 25.50 4.50
N ALA A 189 -6.39 24.89 3.42
CA ALA A 189 -7.10 25.59 2.36
C ALA A 189 -8.37 26.27 2.89
N THR A 190 -9.16 25.54 3.71
CA THR A 190 -10.37 26.08 4.36
C THR A 190 -10.03 27.26 5.27
N TYR A 191 -9.02 27.11 6.14
CA TYR A 191 -8.60 28.19 7.02
C TYR A 191 -8.18 29.45 6.26
N LYS A 192 -7.45 29.29 5.15
CA LYS A 192 -6.99 30.40 4.32
C LYS A 192 -8.11 31.06 3.50
N ASP A 193 -9.09 30.28 3.06
CA ASP A 193 -10.25 30.77 2.31
C ASP A 193 -11.20 31.63 3.18
N GLU A 194 -11.27 31.33 4.49
CA GLU A 194 -12.08 32.06 5.47
C GLU A 194 -11.40 33.33 6.04
N GLN A 195 -10.13 33.56 5.72
CA GLN A 195 -9.41 34.77 6.15
C GLN A 195 -9.82 35.97 5.24
N PRO A 196 -10.15 37.14 5.83
CA PRO A 196 -10.53 38.32 5.07
C PRO A 196 -9.36 38.91 4.29
#